data_a329e6fce4799ac0e772b1e42a5b3eed
#
_entry.id   a329e6fce4799ac0e772b1e42a5b3eed
#
_cell.length_a   1.000
_cell.length_b   1.000
_cell.length_c   1.000
_cell.angle_alpha   90.00
_cell.angle_beta   90.00
_cell.angle_gamma   90.00
#
_symmetry.space_group_name_H-M   'P 1'
#
loop_
_entity.id
_entity.type
_entity.pdbx_description
1 polymer ?
#
loop_
_entity_poly.entity_id
_entity_poly.type
_entity_poly.pdbx_seq_one_letter_code
_entity_poly.pdbx_strand_id
1 'polypeptide(L)'
;MSATVVENAKSDVTTAQSLAGKYLTFALGNEEYGERVLKVREIIGMMDVTPVPQVPPHVKGVVNLRGKIIPVVDLRLKFGFEPQPYTERTCIVVVQVQRGDSRIMMGVVVDAVSEVLNISDSEIEDTPSFGEELQTDYMLGIAKVKGKIKILLDLDRVLSSDTTVLQAVNN
;
A
#
# COMPACT_ATOMS: atom_id res chain seq x y z
N MET A 1 21.27 -32.63 -6.06
CA MET A 1 20.89 -32.06 -6.27
C MET A 1 20.02 -31.56 -5.89
N SER A 2 19.84 -31.44 -5.51
CA SER A 2 18.97 -30.98 -5.01
C SER A 2 18.69 -29.66 -4.93
N ALA A 3 19.48 -29.03 -4.59
CA ALA A 3 19.32 -27.68 -4.46
C ALA A 3 18.76 -27.13 -5.68
N THR A 4 19.25 -27.51 -6.70
CA THR A 4 18.80 -26.99 -7.86
C THR A 4 17.39 -27.12 -8.05
N VAL A 5 16.92 -28.11 -7.69
CA VAL A 5 15.63 -28.31 -7.88
C VAL A 5 14.81 -27.37 -7.23
N VAL A 6 15.16 -27.07 -6.15
CA VAL A 6 14.45 -26.21 -5.42
C VAL A 6 14.30 -24.95 -6.04
N GLU A 7 15.27 -24.42 -6.52
CA GLU A 7 15.12 -23.16 -6.98
C GLU A 7 14.29 -23.11 -8.11
N ASN A 8 14.23 -24.01 -8.87
CA ASN A 8 13.42 -23.88 -9.94
C ASN A 8 12.07 -23.73 -9.57
N ALA A 9 11.67 -24.47 -8.75
CA ALA A 9 10.37 -24.47 -8.38
C ALA A 9 9.98 -23.19 -7.95
N LYS A 10 10.78 -22.58 -7.25
CA LYS A 10 10.34 -21.45 -6.71
C LYS A 10 10.14 -20.41 -7.58
N SER A 11 10.80 -20.31 -8.55
CA SER A 11 10.70 -19.15 -9.27
C SER A 11 9.32 -18.93 -9.73
N ASP A 12 8.70 -19.83 -10.32
CA ASP A 12 7.47 -19.51 -10.83
C ASP A 12 6.39 -19.70 -9.89
N VAL A 13 6.38 -20.69 -9.29
CA VAL A 13 5.37 -20.95 -8.43
C VAL A 13 5.35 -20.08 -7.29
N THR A 14 6.48 -19.82 -6.81
CA THR A 14 6.54 -19.09 -5.67
C THR A 14 5.96 -17.82 -5.80
N THR A 15 6.09 -17.19 -6.85
CA THR A 15 5.55 -15.93 -6.90
C THR A 15 4.12 -16.01 -6.66
N ALA A 16 3.48 -16.93 -7.16
CA ALA A 16 2.09 -17.02 -6.99
C ALA A 16 1.71 -17.35 -5.61
N GLN A 17 2.50 -18.13 -4.96
CA GLN A 17 2.11 -18.48 -3.70
C GLN A 17 2.61 -17.68 -2.64
N SER A 18 3.50 -16.79 -2.91
CA SER A 18 4.13 -16.10 -1.86
C SER A 18 3.34 -14.93 -1.36
N LEU A 19 2.07 -15.04 -1.18
CA LEU A 19 1.29 -14.02 -0.52
C LEU A 19 1.37 -14.15 1.00
N ALA A 20 1.70 -15.30 1.51
CA ALA A 20 1.84 -15.47 2.95
C ALA A 20 3.00 -14.62 3.47
N GLY A 21 2.90 -14.15 4.68
CA GLY A 21 3.98 -13.39 5.30
C GLY A 21 3.44 -12.33 6.23
N LYS A 22 4.29 -11.35 6.53
CA LYS A 22 3.93 -10.31 7.47
C LYS A 22 3.34 -9.11 6.76
N TYR A 23 2.23 -8.66 7.29
CA TYR A 23 1.50 -7.52 6.74
C TYR A 23 1.27 -6.49 7.83
N LEU A 24 1.40 -5.23 7.47
CA LEU A 24 0.98 -4.14 8.33
C LEU A 24 -0.49 -3.90 8.01
N THR A 25 -1.35 -3.94 9.02
CA THR A 25 -2.77 -3.70 8.79
C THR A 25 -3.12 -2.30 9.23
N PHE A 26 -4.04 -1.69 8.51
CA PHE A 26 -4.47 -0.33 8.78
C PHE A 26 -5.94 -0.17 8.41
N ALA A 27 -6.56 0.85 8.94
CA ALA A 27 -7.98 1.10 8.72
C ALA A 27 -8.20 2.21 7.73
N LEU A 28 -9.18 2.01 6.85
CA LEU A 28 -9.72 3.06 6.02
C LEU A 28 -11.23 2.91 6.12
N GLY A 29 -11.88 3.90 6.71
CA GLY A 29 -13.30 3.79 6.96
C GLY A 29 -13.56 2.67 7.94
N ASN A 30 -14.48 1.80 7.59
CA ASN A 30 -14.86 0.70 8.46
C ASN A 30 -14.17 -0.59 8.14
N GLU A 31 -13.24 -0.58 7.18
CA GLU A 31 -12.59 -1.81 6.74
C GLU A 31 -11.11 -1.81 7.05
N GLU A 32 -10.55 -2.99 7.14
CA GLU A 32 -9.11 -3.12 7.35
C GLU A 32 -8.42 -3.62 6.12
N TYR A 33 -7.26 -3.05 5.88
CA TYR A 33 -6.45 -3.36 4.72
C TYR A 33 -5.07 -3.77 5.21
N GLY A 34 -4.31 -4.40 4.37
CA GLY A 34 -2.96 -4.80 4.72
C GLY A 34 -2.00 -4.58 3.59
N GLU A 35 -0.75 -4.30 3.93
CA GLU A 35 0.28 -4.23 2.93
C GLU A 35 1.51 -4.96 3.44
N ARG A 36 2.32 -5.45 2.55
CA ARG A 36 3.48 -6.23 2.96
C ARG A 36 4.41 -5.37 3.79
N VAL A 37 4.81 -5.89 4.92
CA VAL A 37 5.69 -5.18 5.83
C VAL A 37 7.00 -4.80 5.13
N LEU A 38 7.45 -5.59 4.18
CA LEU A 38 8.71 -5.30 3.49
C LEU A 38 8.65 -4.01 2.68
N LYS A 39 7.46 -3.53 2.36
CA LYS A 39 7.31 -2.26 1.65
C LYS A 39 7.35 -1.07 2.60
N VAL A 40 7.14 -1.28 3.87
CA VAL A 40 7.01 -0.20 4.83
C VAL A 40 8.38 0.25 5.28
N ARG A 41 8.64 1.54 5.22
CA ARG A 41 9.88 2.11 5.71
C ARG A 41 9.72 2.76 7.05
N GLU A 42 8.57 3.39 7.28
CA GLU A 42 8.39 4.14 8.52
C GLU A 42 6.91 4.49 8.68
N ILE A 43 6.47 4.65 9.91
CA ILE A 43 5.11 5.11 10.21
C ILE A 43 5.26 6.37 11.02
N ILE A 44 4.67 7.47 10.55
CA ILE A 44 4.79 8.74 11.24
C ILE A 44 3.41 9.37 11.42
N GLY A 45 3.29 10.23 12.39
CA GLY A 45 2.05 10.98 12.57
C GLY A 45 1.86 11.98 11.45
N MET A 46 0.68 12.55 11.37
CA MET A 46 0.45 13.58 10.36
C MET A 46 1.35 14.77 10.60
N MET A 47 1.82 15.35 9.53
CA MET A 47 2.67 16.52 9.60
C MET A 47 2.23 17.47 8.49
N ASP A 48 2.78 18.66 8.45
CA ASP A 48 2.40 19.64 7.46
C ASP A 48 2.72 19.14 6.07
N VAL A 49 1.74 19.20 5.20
CA VAL A 49 1.88 18.76 3.83
C VAL A 49 1.82 19.99 2.95
N THR A 50 2.80 20.15 2.07
CA THR A 50 2.82 21.27 1.14
C THR A 50 2.08 20.86 -0.12
N PRO A 51 1.01 21.54 -0.47
CA PRO A 51 0.24 21.17 -1.67
C PRO A 51 1.05 21.39 -2.94
N VAL A 52 0.81 20.54 -3.92
CA VAL A 52 1.41 20.66 -5.24
C VAL A 52 0.27 21.03 -6.21
N PRO A 53 0.46 22.00 -7.08
CA PRO A 53 -0.63 22.39 -7.98
C PRO A 53 -0.88 21.36 -9.06
N GLN A 54 -2.11 21.34 -9.52
CA GLN A 54 -2.49 20.52 -10.69
C GLN A 54 -2.31 19.03 -10.48
N VAL A 55 -2.63 18.55 -9.29
CA VAL A 55 -2.61 17.11 -9.02
C VAL A 55 -4.03 16.68 -8.65
N PRO A 56 -4.33 15.40 -8.77
CA PRO A 56 -5.66 14.92 -8.37
C PRO A 56 -5.90 15.13 -6.90
N PRO A 57 -7.15 15.17 -6.47
CA PRO A 57 -7.46 15.44 -5.06
C PRO A 57 -6.85 14.46 -4.06
N HIS A 58 -6.60 13.23 -4.45
CA HIS A 58 -6.04 12.25 -3.53
C HIS A 58 -4.54 12.50 -3.29
N VAL A 59 -3.88 13.28 -4.14
CA VAL A 59 -2.50 13.63 -3.91
C VAL A 59 -2.50 14.86 -3.04
N LYS A 60 -2.10 14.71 -1.77
CA LYS A 60 -2.18 15.82 -0.82
C LYS A 60 -1.03 16.79 -1.01
N GLY A 61 0.06 16.36 -1.56
CA GLY A 61 1.23 17.19 -1.78
C GLY A 61 2.49 16.46 -1.40
N VAL A 62 3.42 17.17 -0.78
CA VAL A 62 4.69 16.59 -0.39
C VAL A 62 5.03 16.96 1.04
N VAL A 63 5.82 16.15 1.69
CA VAL A 63 6.35 16.45 3.03
C VAL A 63 7.86 16.41 2.95
N ASN A 64 8.49 17.15 3.85
CA ASN A 64 9.93 17.11 3.99
C ASN A 64 10.25 16.19 5.16
N LEU A 65 10.77 15.03 4.88
CA LEU A 65 11.10 14.05 5.89
C LEU A 65 12.62 13.96 5.98
N ARG A 66 13.16 14.63 6.95
CA ARG A 66 14.61 14.65 7.20
C ARG A 66 15.39 15.04 5.93
N GLY A 67 14.90 16.07 5.25
CA GLY A 67 15.58 16.59 4.07
C GLY A 67 15.17 15.94 2.77
N LYS A 68 14.34 14.90 2.81
CA LYS A 68 13.86 14.27 1.59
C LYS A 68 12.43 14.70 1.32
N ILE A 69 12.15 15.01 0.07
CA ILE A 69 10.81 15.40 -0.35
C ILE A 69 10.07 14.13 -0.73
N ILE A 70 8.98 13.86 -0.04
CA ILE A 70 8.23 12.64 -0.23
C ILE A 70 6.79 12.98 -0.61
N PRO A 71 6.29 12.48 -1.74
CA PRO A 71 4.89 12.70 -2.12
C PRO A 71 3.95 11.98 -1.18
N VAL A 72 2.81 12.56 -0.92
CA VAL A 72 1.84 12.00 0.03
C VAL A 72 0.49 11.85 -0.66
N VAL A 73 -0.05 10.64 -0.60
CA VAL A 73 -1.33 10.28 -1.18
C VAL A 73 -2.28 9.88 -0.07
N ASP A 74 -3.49 10.40 -0.10
CA ASP A 74 -4.51 10.01 0.86
C ASP A 74 -5.25 8.81 0.30
N LEU A 75 -5.07 7.63 0.91
CA LEU A 75 -5.67 6.42 0.39
C LEU A 75 -7.19 6.43 0.44
N ARG A 76 -7.75 7.10 1.41
CA ARG A 76 -9.19 7.22 1.50
C ARG A 76 -9.73 7.88 0.22
N LEU A 77 -9.12 8.98 -0.18
CA LEU A 77 -9.55 9.68 -1.38
C LEU A 77 -9.19 8.91 -2.63
N LYS A 78 -8.05 8.24 -2.64
CA LYS A 78 -7.65 7.45 -3.79
C LYS A 78 -8.68 6.37 -4.10
N PHE A 79 -9.27 5.79 -3.06
CA PHE A 79 -10.26 4.74 -3.23
C PHE A 79 -11.69 5.28 -3.36
N GLY A 80 -11.84 6.58 -3.43
CA GLY A 80 -13.17 7.17 -3.63
C GLY A 80 -14.01 7.31 -2.39
N PHE A 81 -13.41 7.20 -1.20
CA PHE A 81 -14.15 7.37 0.03
C PHE A 81 -14.37 8.85 0.29
N GLU A 82 -15.36 9.16 1.10
CA GLU A 82 -15.63 10.54 1.47
C GLU A 82 -14.48 11.11 2.29
N PRO A 83 -14.11 12.35 2.09
CA PRO A 83 -13.08 12.96 2.91
C PRO A 83 -13.54 13.05 4.35
N GLN A 84 -12.61 12.85 5.26
CA GLN A 84 -12.90 12.94 6.69
C GLN A 84 -11.79 13.76 7.34
N PRO A 85 -12.11 14.47 8.42
CA PRO A 85 -11.07 15.20 9.13
C PRO A 85 -10.03 14.23 9.66
N TYR A 86 -8.79 14.67 9.69
CA TYR A 86 -7.73 13.85 10.24
C TYR A 86 -7.84 13.90 11.77
N THR A 87 -7.54 12.79 12.40
CA THR A 87 -7.61 12.68 13.85
C THR A 87 -6.23 12.38 14.40
N GLU A 88 -6.11 12.24 15.69
CA GLU A 88 -4.82 11.89 16.29
C GLU A 88 -4.37 10.50 15.91
N ARG A 89 -5.26 9.66 15.37
CA ARG A 89 -4.89 8.32 14.92
C ARG A 89 -4.45 8.30 13.46
N THR A 90 -4.77 9.33 12.71
CA THR A 90 -4.39 9.41 11.30
C THR A 90 -2.86 9.46 11.21
N CYS A 91 -2.31 8.66 10.33
CA CYS A 91 -0.86 8.67 10.17
C CYS A 91 -0.45 8.47 8.74
N ILE A 92 0.81 8.70 8.47
CA ILE A 92 1.41 8.50 7.17
C ILE A 92 2.27 7.26 7.25
N VAL A 93 2.00 6.29 6.40
CA VAL A 93 2.85 5.11 6.27
C VAL A 93 3.79 5.39 5.11
N VAL A 94 5.08 5.47 5.37
CA VAL A 94 6.05 5.73 4.32
C VAL A 94 6.43 4.39 3.73
N VAL A 95 6.24 4.25 2.42
CA VAL A 95 6.44 3.00 1.72
C VAL A 95 7.42 3.18 0.57
N GLN A 96 8.02 2.11 0.15
CA GLN A 96 8.90 2.11 -1.00
C GLN A 96 8.14 1.53 -2.17
N VAL A 97 8.04 2.27 -3.25
CA VAL A 97 7.23 1.91 -4.41
C VAL A 97 8.16 1.72 -5.60
N GLN A 98 7.93 0.65 -6.33
CA GLN A 98 8.71 0.36 -7.53
C GLN A 98 8.21 1.23 -8.69
N ARG A 99 9.14 1.86 -9.38
CA ARG A 99 8.80 2.65 -10.55
C ARG A 99 9.82 2.30 -11.61
N GLY A 100 9.46 1.43 -12.52
CA GLY A 100 10.41 0.93 -13.51
C GLY A 100 11.57 0.27 -12.79
N ASP A 101 12.78 0.72 -13.06
CA ASP A 101 13.96 0.19 -12.41
C ASP A 101 14.31 0.92 -11.12
N SER A 102 13.57 1.95 -10.78
CA SER A 102 13.86 2.73 -9.59
C SER A 102 12.90 2.44 -8.48
N ARG A 103 13.26 2.86 -7.29
CA ARG A 103 12.40 2.78 -6.13
C ARG A 103 12.26 4.17 -5.57
N ILE A 104 11.03 4.55 -5.26
CA ILE A 104 10.81 5.86 -4.68
C ILE A 104 10.05 5.72 -3.40
N MET A 105 10.24 6.66 -2.50
CA MET A 105 9.52 6.66 -1.25
C MET A 105 8.29 7.52 -1.39
N MET A 106 7.17 7.04 -0.91
CA MET A 106 5.91 7.77 -0.92
C MET A 106 5.24 7.59 0.42
N GLY A 107 4.45 8.54 0.82
CA GLY A 107 3.66 8.43 2.03
C GLY A 107 2.22 8.17 1.69
N VAL A 108 1.57 7.30 2.42
CA VAL A 108 0.14 7.07 2.26
C VAL A 108 -0.54 7.40 3.57
N VAL A 109 -1.58 8.21 3.51
CA VAL A 109 -2.33 8.59 4.69
C VAL A 109 -3.40 7.54 4.92
N VAL A 110 -3.44 7.01 6.13
CA VAL A 110 -4.44 6.03 6.52
C VAL A 110 -5.15 6.51 7.79
N ASP A 111 -6.35 6.01 8.03
CA ASP A 111 -7.14 6.46 9.18
C ASP A 111 -6.47 6.06 10.49
N ALA A 112 -5.89 4.90 10.53
CA ALA A 112 -5.19 4.41 11.72
C ALA A 112 -4.39 3.17 11.34
N VAL A 113 -3.27 2.96 12.00
CA VAL A 113 -2.52 1.72 11.84
C VAL A 113 -2.99 0.77 12.93
N SER A 114 -3.22 -0.47 12.58
CA SER A 114 -3.72 -1.46 13.54
C SER A 114 -2.60 -2.32 14.13
N GLU A 115 -2.01 -3.18 13.33
CA GLU A 115 -1.00 -4.11 13.85
C GLU A 115 -0.26 -4.79 12.72
N VAL A 116 0.80 -5.49 13.06
CA VAL A 116 1.50 -6.34 12.10
C VAL A 116 1.02 -7.76 12.33
N LEU A 117 0.54 -8.41 11.28
CA LEU A 117 0.05 -9.76 11.35
C LEU A 117 0.86 -10.67 10.45
N ASN A 118 1.08 -11.90 10.93
CA ASN A 118 1.69 -12.92 10.11
C ASN A 118 0.53 -13.73 9.51
N ILE A 119 0.33 -13.63 8.22
CA ILE A 119 -0.81 -14.24 7.55
C ILE A 119 -0.33 -15.46 6.79
N SER A 120 -0.97 -16.60 7.02
CA SER A 120 -0.57 -17.86 6.39
C SER A 120 -1.33 -18.06 5.08
N ASP A 121 -0.82 -18.95 4.25
CA ASP A 121 -1.48 -19.26 2.98
C ASP A 121 -2.91 -19.71 3.18
N SER A 122 -3.19 -20.45 4.22
CA SER A 122 -4.55 -20.95 4.44
C SER A 122 -5.52 -19.86 4.79
N GLU A 123 -5.03 -18.70 5.19
CA GLU A 123 -5.88 -17.58 5.53
C GLU A 123 -6.11 -16.64 4.35
N ILE A 124 -5.44 -16.87 3.22
CA ILE A 124 -5.54 -15.98 2.07
C ILE A 124 -6.39 -16.63 0.97
N GLU A 125 -7.32 -15.86 0.47
CA GLU A 125 -8.18 -16.32 -0.63
C GLU A 125 -7.94 -15.45 -1.83
N ASP A 126 -8.17 -16.00 -2.99
CA ASP A 126 -8.01 -15.24 -4.22
C ASP A 126 -9.01 -14.10 -4.27
N THR A 127 -8.67 -13.07 -4.97
CA THR A 127 -9.57 -11.96 -5.15
C THR A 127 -10.79 -12.42 -5.93
N PRO A 128 -11.98 -12.22 -5.40
CA PRO A 128 -13.18 -12.64 -6.11
C PRO A 128 -13.40 -11.79 -7.34
N SER A 129 -14.18 -12.30 -8.26
CA SER A 129 -14.52 -11.57 -9.46
C SER A 129 -15.70 -10.66 -9.17
N PHE A 130 -15.54 -9.38 -9.44
CA PHE A 130 -16.61 -8.42 -9.21
C PHE A 130 -17.19 -7.91 -10.54
N GLY A 131 -16.82 -8.50 -11.65
CA GLY A 131 -17.27 -8.03 -12.94
C GLY A 131 -16.18 -7.26 -13.66
N GLU A 132 -16.39 -7.04 -14.93
CA GLU A 132 -15.33 -6.44 -15.73
C GLU A 132 -15.17 -4.97 -15.47
N GLU A 133 -16.18 -4.32 -14.99
CA GLU A 133 -16.07 -2.91 -14.76
C GLU A 133 -15.31 -2.56 -13.51
N LEU A 134 -15.13 -3.50 -12.60
CA LEU A 134 -14.47 -3.18 -11.34
C LEU A 134 -12.99 -3.52 -11.41
N GLN A 135 -12.19 -2.61 -10.88
CA GLN A 135 -10.78 -2.80 -10.89
C GLN A 135 -10.32 -3.55 -9.67
N THR A 136 -9.75 -4.71 -9.84
CA THR A 136 -9.24 -5.48 -8.72
C THR A 136 -7.72 -5.59 -8.80
N ASP A 137 -7.08 -4.83 -9.69
CA ASP A 137 -5.63 -4.86 -9.82
C ASP A 137 -4.91 -4.39 -8.58
N TYR A 138 -5.58 -3.61 -7.76
CA TYR A 138 -4.97 -3.08 -6.56
C TYR A 138 -4.85 -4.13 -5.46
N MET A 139 -5.50 -5.26 -5.60
CA MET A 139 -5.57 -6.26 -4.55
C MET A 139 -4.62 -7.41 -4.80
N LEU A 140 -3.88 -7.79 -3.77
CA LEU A 140 -3.13 -9.03 -3.82
C LEU A 140 -4.03 -10.21 -3.49
N GLY A 141 -4.98 -10.01 -2.62
CA GLY A 141 -5.88 -11.07 -2.20
C GLY A 141 -6.69 -10.62 -1.00
N ILE A 142 -7.43 -11.54 -0.42
CA ILE A 142 -8.25 -11.26 0.74
C ILE A 142 -7.84 -12.23 1.83
N ALA A 143 -7.53 -11.72 3.01
CA ALA A 143 -7.19 -12.57 4.14
C ALA A 143 -8.35 -12.63 5.10
N LYS A 144 -8.59 -13.81 5.65
CA LYS A 144 -9.59 -13.97 6.67
C LYS A 144 -8.86 -14.39 7.93
N VAL A 145 -8.75 -13.47 8.88
CA VAL A 145 -7.99 -13.69 10.09
C VAL A 145 -8.92 -13.55 11.28
N LYS A 146 -9.08 -14.62 12.04
CA LYS A 146 -9.95 -14.61 13.22
C LYS A 146 -11.36 -14.12 12.88
N GLY A 147 -11.86 -14.58 11.75
CA GLY A 147 -13.23 -14.23 11.35
C GLY A 147 -13.39 -12.86 10.73
N LYS A 148 -12.32 -12.09 10.62
CA LYS A 148 -12.40 -10.77 10.04
C LYS A 148 -11.67 -10.72 8.72
N ILE A 149 -12.19 -9.90 7.82
CA ILE A 149 -11.64 -9.80 6.48
C ILE A 149 -10.65 -8.66 6.40
N LYS A 150 -9.50 -8.91 5.82
CA LYS A 150 -8.51 -7.89 5.54
C LYS A 150 -8.21 -7.92 4.05
N ILE A 151 -8.24 -6.75 3.43
CA ILE A 151 -7.98 -6.66 1.99
C ILE A 151 -6.50 -6.36 1.82
N LEU A 152 -5.78 -7.27 1.16
CA LEU A 152 -4.34 -7.12 0.98
C LEU A 152 -4.07 -6.34 -0.31
N LEU A 153 -3.30 -5.28 -0.20
CA LEU A 153 -3.09 -4.35 -1.30
C LEU A 153 -1.71 -4.49 -1.93
N ASP A 154 -1.67 -4.23 -3.22
CA ASP A 154 -0.43 -4.11 -3.96
C ASP A 154 -0.17 -2.62 -4.13
N LEU A 155 0.60 -2.03 -3.25
CA LEU A 155 0.82 -0.60 -3.28
C LEU A 155 1.60 -0.14 -4.50
N ASP A 156 2.40 -0.96 -5.11
CA ASP A 156 3.07 -0.59 -6.35
C ASP A 156 2.01 -0.28 -7.41
N ARG A 157 0.94 -1.06 -7.45
CA ARG A 157 -0.12 -0.81 -8.40
C ARG A 157 -1.03 0.32 -7.97
N VAL A 158 -1.34 0.37 -6.69
CA VAL A 158 -2.20 1.43 -6.18
C VAL A 158 -1.61 2.79 -6.47
N LEU A 159 -0.31 2.93 -6.34
CA LEU A 159 0.35 4.22 -6.44
C LEU A 159 1.06 4.46 -7.77
N SER A 160 0.93 3.56 -8.72
CA SER A 160 1.70 3.65 -9.94
C SER A 160 1.50 4.94 -10.70
N SER A 161 0.28 5.44 -10.77
CA SER A 161 0.01 6.67 -11.48
C SER A 161 0.43 7.90 -10.70
N ASP A 162 0.70 7.77 -9.42
CA ASP A 162 1.00 8.90 -8.55
C ASP A 162 2.49 9.14 -8.40
N THR A 163 3.31 8.24 -8.90
CA THR A 163 4.75 8.37 -8.77
C THR A 163 5.28 9.57 -9.55
N THR A 164 4.51 10.07 -10.51
CA THR A 164 4.95 11.20 -11.31
C THR A 164 4.96 12.50 -10.53
N VAL A 165 4.32 12.54 -9.37
CA VAL A 165 4.32 13.74 -8.54
C VAL A 165 5.74 14.15 -8.20
N LEU A 166 6.61 13.17 -7.97
CA LEU A 166 7.98 13.46 -7.61
C LEU A 166 8.69 14.18 -8.76
N GLN A 167 8.38 13.83 -9.98
CA GLN A 167 8.97 14.51 -11.11
C GLN A 167 8.49 15.94 -11.19
N ALA A 168 7.23 16.18 -10.94
CA ALA A 168 6.70 17.53 -10.98
C ALA A 168 7.38 18.41 -9.93
N VAL A 169 7.69 17.86 -8.79
CA VAL A 169 8.34 18.61 -7.73
C VAL A 169 9.78 18.92 -8.10
N ASN A 170 10.45 18.03 -8.78
CA ASN A 170 11.86 18.21 -9.10
C ASN A 170 12.09 19.00 -10.37
N ASN A 171 11.06 19.33 -11.07
CA ASN A 171 11.15 20.19 -12.23
C ASN A 171 10.79 21.62 -11.87
#